data_b9a9a77a47cb1fc6dadd3f15256dd9ed
#
_entry.id   b9a9a77a47cb1fc6dadd3f15256dd9ed
#
_cell.length_a   1.000
_cell.length_b   1.000
_cell.length_c   1.000
_cell.angle_alpha   90.00
_cell.angle_beta   90.00
_cell.angle_gamma   90.00
#
_symmetry.space_group_name_H-M   'P 1'
#
loop_
_entity.id
_entity.type
_entity.pdbx_description
1 polymer ?
#
loop_
_entity_poly.entity_id
_entity_poly.type
_entity_poly.pdbx_seq_one_letter_code
_entity_poly.pdbx_strand_id
1 'polypeptide(L)'
;MKKDNIYRLNIATLVLFKYNKIVGGYECPKNSVPYQVSLFTGYNFCGGVLISDEWVLSAAHCKPNSNLEIRLGEHDIWEPDGTDQHIMSAEFIRHPDYDSRTQDSDIMLIKLSRPAALNSYVRPAVLPSRCARSQDGGIFVPAMRAVTRYPDTLQCLEVPLLSDDTCFNAYPFQITENMICAGYLEGGKDSCQLQGVVSWGARLCTEEQAGVHTKVCNYVSWIKNTMASG
;
A
#
# COMPACT_ATOMS: atom_id res chain seq x y z
N MET A 1 -7.29 24.44 -19.82
CA MET A 1 -6.75 23.08 -20.01
C MET A 1 -6.75 22.42 -18.65
N LYS A 2 -7.72 21.53 -18.39
CA LYS A 2 -7.76 20.70 -17.19
C LYS A 2 -6.65 19.65 -17.34
N LYS A 3 -5.68 19.65 -16.43
CA LYS A 3 -4.71 18.55 -16.31
C LYS A 3 -5.48 17.38 -15.76
N ASP A 4 -5.74 16.39 -16.60
CA ASP A 4 -6.20 15.08 -16.15
C ASP A 4 -5.09 14.50 -15.27
N ASN A 5 -5.30 14.52 -13.94
CA ASN A 5 -4.46 13.81 -12.99
C ASN A 5 -4.66 12.31 -13.24
N ILE A 6 -3.86 11.75 -14.12
CA ILE A 6 -3.75 10.30 -14.27
C ILE A 6 -3.01 9.82 -13.02
N TYR A 7 -3.77 9.25 -12.07
CA TYR A 7 -3.21 8.61 -10.89
C TYR A 7 -2.40 7.38 -11.33
N ARG A 8 -1.11 7.59 -11.57
CA ARG A 8 -0.18 6.50 -11.83
C ARG A 8 0.13 5.82 -10.52
N LEU A 9 0.06 4.51 -10.51
CA LEU A 9 0.56 3.69 -9.41
C LEU A 9 2.09 3.81 -9.38
N ASN A 10 2.57 4.89 -8.83
CA ASN A 10 3.95 4.97 -8.38
C ASN A 10 3.99 4.29 -7.01
N ILE A 11 3.67 2.97 -7.00
CA ILE A 11 3.73 2.13 -5.80
C ILE A 11 2.85 2.64 -4.65
N ALA A 12 1.72 2.02 -4.34
CA ALA A 12 0.90 2.41 -3.21
C ALA A 12 0.13 1.24 -2.61
N THR A 13 0.44 0.84 -1.38
CA THR A 13 -0.46 0.04 -0.52
C THR A 13 -0.05 0.05 0.94
N LEU A 14 -0.98 -0.19 1.82
CA LEU A 14 -0.92 -0.07 3.25
C LEU A 14 -0.86 -1.42 3.95
N VAL A 15 -0.02 -1.56 4.96
CA VAL A 15 -0.04 -2.67 5.92
C VAL A 15 0.01 -2.14 7.35
N LEU A 16 -0.78 -2.77 8.24
CA LEU A 16 -0.88 -2.41 9.64
C LEU A 16 -0.14 -3.41 10.51
N PHE A 17 0.86 -2.97 11.25
CA PHE A 17 1.40 -3.69 12.40
C PHE A 17 1.15 -2.96 13.72
N LYS A 18 1.14 -3.73 14.81
CA LYS A 18 0.68 -3.42 16.17
C LYS A 18 1.38 -2.24 16.89
N TYR A 19 2.38 -1.66 16.29
CA TYR A 19 3.13 -0.51 16.81
C TYR A 19 3.44 0.41 15.65
N ASN A 20 2.85 1.65 15.56
CA ASN A 20 3.67 2.75 15.09
C ASN A 20 3.02 3.91 14.33
N LYS A 21 3.78 4.93 14.26
CA LYS A 21 3.67 6.32 13.85
C LYS A 21 3.87 6.54 12.36
N ILE A 22 3.02 7.37 11.74
CA ILE A 22 3.53 8.27 10.70
C ILE A 22 4.10 9.49 11.41
N VAL A 23 5.41 9.67 11.34
CA VAL A 23 6.07 10.88 11.82
C VAL A 23 6.17 11.85 10.64
N GLY A 24 5.60 13.04 10.76
CA GLY A 24 5.65 14.06 9.70
C GLY A 24 4.61 13.91 8.60
N GLY A 25 3.64 12.99 8.75
CA GLY A 25 2.47 12.89 7.88
C GLY A 25 1.46 14.01 8.11
N TYR A 26 0.53 14.13 7.20
CA TYR A 26 -0.58 15.08 7.24
C TYR A 26 -1.88 14.38 6.84
N GLU A 27 -3.02 14.93 7.26
CA GLU A 27 -4.30 14.40 6.80
C GLU A 27 -4.40 14.52 5.27
N CYS A 28 -4.71 13.39 4.60
CA CYS A 28 -4.92 13.44 3.16
C CYS A 28 -6.08 14.38 2.83
N PRO A 29 -5.99 15.22 1.80
CA PRO A 29 -7.18 15.91 1.32
C PRO A 29 -8.27 14.88 1.03
N LYS A 30 -9.48 15.12 1.52
CA LYS A 30 -10.61 14.19 1.34
C LYS A 30 -10.76 13.79 -0.13
N ASN A 31 -10.88 12.50 -0.39
CA ASN A 31 -10.99 11.90 -1.73
C ASN A 31 -9.75 12.06 -2.65
N SER A 32 -8.60 12.46 -2.11
CA SER A 32 -7.37 12.59 -2.92
C SER A 32 -6.73 11.24 -3.30
N VAL A 33 -7.09 10.16 -2.61
CA VAL A 33 -6.59 8.79 -2.81
C VAL A 33 -7.74 7.79 -3.03
N PRO A 34 -8.50 7.93 -4.12
CA PRO A 34 -9.74 7.16 -4.35
C PRO A 34 -9.50 5.68 -4.63
N TYR A 35 -8.25 5.26 -4.77
CA TYR A 35 -7.82 3.87 -4.94
C TYR A 35 -7.47 3.17 -3.62
N GLN A 36 -7.39 3.90 -2.52
CA GLN A 36 -7.06 3.32 -1.23
C GLN A 36 -8.22 2.45 -0.73
N VAL A 37 -7.90 1.26 -0.22
CA VAL A 37 -8.86 0.38 0.44
C VAL A 37 -8.34 -0.08 1.79
N SER A 38 -9.25 -0.35 2.72
CA SER A 38 -8.97 -0.96 4.02
C SER A 38 -9.38 -2.42 4.01
N LEU A 39 -8.55 -3.28 4.61
CA LEU A 39 -8.82 -4.70 4.81
C LEU A 39 -9.32 -4.91 6.25
N PHE A 40 -10.58 -5.33 6.43
CA PHE A 40 -11.27 -5.35 7.71
C PHE A 40 -11.76 -6.74 8.09
N THR A 41 -11.43 -7.17 9.32
CA THR A 41 -11.89 -8.45 9.93
C THR A 41 -12.45 -8.23 11.34
N GLY A 42 -13.24 -7.16 11.56
CA GLY A 42 -13.61 -6.68 12.88
C GLY A 42 -12.71 -5.54 13.37
N TYR A 43 -11.56 -5.37 12.76
CA TYR A 43 -10.65 -4.22 12.87
C TYR A 43 -9.88 -4.06 11.56
N ASN A 44 -9.42 -2.84 11.26
CA ASN A 44 -8.53 -2.58 10.12
C ASN A 44 -7.14 -3.15 10.44
N PHE A 45 -6.71 -4.18 9.71
CA PHE A 45 -5.41 -4.83 9.97
C PHE A 45 -4.42 -4.64 8.83
N CYS A 46 -4.88 -4.41 7.61
CA CYS A 46 -4.08 -4.16 6.42
C CYS A 46 -4.80 -3.17 5.50
N GLY A 47 -4.12 -2.76 4.47
CA GLY A 47 -4.69 -1.99 3.38
C GLY A 47 -4.44 -2.62 2.04
N GLY A 48 -4.92 -1.95 0.99
CA GLY A 48 -4.75 -2.36 -0.38
C GLY A 48 -4.97 -1.20 -1.34
N VAL A 49 -4.75 -1.49 -2.60
CA VAL A 49 -4.98 -0.58 -3.71
C VAL A 49 -5.95 -1.20 -4.69
N LEU A 50 -7.06 -0.54 -4.95
CA LEU A 50 -7.97 -0.92 -6.04
C LEU A 50 -7.24 -0.74 -7.37
N ILE A 51 -7.14 -1.78 -8.18
CA ILE A 51 -6.46 -1.78 -9.50
C ILE A 51 -7.41 -2.02 -10.67
N SER A 52 -8.61 -2.51 -10.39
CA SER A 52 -9.78 -2.51 -11.27
C SER A 52 -11.03 -2.45 -10.41
N ASP A 53 -12.21 -2.48 -11.01
CA ASP A 53 -13.47 -2.55 -10.28
C ASP A 53 -13.68 -3.86 -9.50
N GLU A 54 -12.95 -4.93 -9.83
CA GLU A 54 -13.06 -6.23 -9.18
C GLU A 54 -11.79 -6.68 -8.45
N TRP A 55 -10.66 -5.95 -8.57
CA TRP A 55 -9.38 -6.43 -8.07
C TRP A 55 -8.67 -5.41 -7.18
N VAL A 56 -8.19 -5.91 -6.03
CA VAL A 56 -7.35 -5.19 -5.08
C VAL A 56 -5.97 -5.83 -5.01
N LEU A 57 -4.94 -5.00 -5.02
CA LEU A 57 -3.55 -5.37 -4.80
C LEU A 57 -3.20 -5.14 -3.33
N SER A 58 -2.60 -6.13 -2.66
CA SER A 58 -2.15 -6.04 -1.26
C SER A 58 -0.90 -6.89 -1.02
N ALA A 59 -0.39 -6.91 0.20
CA ALA A 59 0.73 -7.75 0.59
C ALA A 59 0.31 -9.20 0.83
N ALA A 60 1.17 -10.17 0.50
CA ALA A 60 0.89 -11.57 0.72
C ALA A 60 0.80 -11.94 2.21
N HIS A 61 1.56 -11.26 3.07
CA HIS A 61 1.47 -11.46 4.52
C HIS A 61 0.15 -10.98 5.12
N CYS A 62 -0.62 -10.15 4.41
CA CYS A 62 -1.95 -9.70 4.80
C CYS A 62 -3.06 -10.72 4.55
N LYS A 63 -2.75 -11.91 4.03
CA LYS A 63 -3.79 -12.92 3.79
C LYS A 63 -4.41 -13.38 5.11
N PRO A 64 -5.73 -13.14 5.35
CA PRO A 64 -6.41 -13.61 6.54
C PRO A 64 -6.72 -15.12 6.43
N ASN A 65 -7.12 -15.71 7.56
CA ASN A 65 -7.61 -17.08 7.61
C ASN A 65 -9.13 -17.20 7.36
N SER A 66 -9.83 -16.09 7.18
CA SER A 66 -11.28 -16.01 7.01
C SER A 66 -11.64 -14.98 5.93
N ASN A 67 -12.92 -14.90 5.60
CA ASN A 67 -13.44 -13.87 4.71
C ASN A 67 -13.12 -12.48 5.23
N LEU A 68 -12.88 -11.58 4.31
CA LEU A 68 -12.43 -10.22 4.52
C LEU A 68 -13.44 -9.23 3.94
N GLU A 69 -13.78 -8.20 4.69
CA GLU A 69 -14.48 -7.04 4.19
C GLU A 69 -13.47 -6.03 3.62
N ILE A 70 -13.68 -5.63 2.39
CA ILE A 70 -12.90 -4.59 1.71
C ILE A 70 -13.72 -3.31 1.80
N ARG A 71 -13.14 -2.27 2.38
CA ARG A 71 -13.75 -0.96 2.52
C ARG A 71 -13.09 0.03 1.58
N LEU A 72 -13.88 0.64 0.72
CA LEU A 72 -13.45 1.55 -0.33
C LEU A 72 -14.08 2.93 -0.12
N GLY A 73 -13.35 3.99 -0.48
CA GLY A 73 -13.87 5.36 -0.39
C GLY A 73 -13.85 5.94 1.03
N GLU A 74 -13.35 5.22 2.04
CA GLU A 74 -13.23 5.70 3.42
C GLU A 74 -12.22 6.85 3.52
N HIS A 75 -12.59 7.89 4.24
CA HIS A 75 -11.68 8.93 4.71
C HIS A 75 -11.59 8.95 6.24
N ASP A 76 -12.72 8.81 6.91
CA ASP A 76 -12.83 8.61 8.35
C ASP A 76 -13.36 7.20 8.62
N ILE A 77 -12.65 6.44 9.46
CA ILE A 77 -13.00 5.04 9.76
C ILE A 77 -14.13 4.92 10.77
N TRP A 78 -14.47 6.00 11.48
CA TRP A 78 -15.49 6.03 12.54
C TRP A 78 -16.75 6.76 12.12
N GLU A 79 -16.66 7.69 11.17
CA GLU A 79 -17.77 8.50 10.68
C GLU A 79 -18.01 8.24 9.19
N PRO A 80 -18.79 7.19 8.83
CA PRO A 80 -19.16 6.94 7.44
C PRO A 80 -19.88 8.17 6.87
N ASP A 81 -19.39 8.67 5.74
CA ASP A 81 -19.95 9.85 5.08
C ASP A 81 -20.95 9.49 3.95
N GLY A 82 -21.22 8.20 3.78
CA GLY A 82 -22.13 7.66 2.77
C GLY A 82 -21.48 7.53 1.38
N THR A 83 -20.16 7.75 1.25
CA THR A 83 -19.41 7.54 0.00
C THR A 83 -18.67 6.21 -0.02
N ASP A 84 -18.59 5.55 1.12
CA ASP A 84 -17.92 4.28 1.37
C ASP A 84 -18.69 3.10 0.78
N GLN A 85 -17.95 2.12 0.31
CA GLN A 85 -18.46 0.84 -0.18
C GLN A 85 -17.81 -0.30 0.59
N HIS A 86 -18.64 -1.23 1.06
CA HIS A 86 -18.21 -2.43 1.77
C HIS A 86 -18.49 -3.66 0.90
N ILE A 87 -17.43 -4.37 0.51
CA ILE A 87 -17.51 -5.51 -0.39
C ILE A 87 -16.70 -6.67 0.20
N MET A 88 -17.28 -7.85 0.24
CA MET A 88 -16.56 -9.04 0.71
C MET A 88 -15.52 -9.50 -0.32
N SER A 89 -14.43 -10.07 0.15
CA SER A 89 -13.50 -10.79 -0.70
C SER A 89 -14.12 -12.08 -1.23
N ALA A 90 -13.85 -12.42 -2.49
CA ALA A 90 -14.19 -13.69 -3.08
C ALA A 90 -12.99 -14.66 -3.06
N GLU A 91 -11.80 -14.15 -3.36
CA GLU A 91 -10.59 -14.96 -3.49
C GLU A 91 -9.33 -14.18 -3.08
N PHE A 92 -8.32 -14.93 -2.60
CA PHE A 92 -6.99 -14.41 -2.28
C PHE A 92 -5.93 -15.20 -3.04
N ILE A 93 -5.19 -14.52 -3.91
CA ILE A 93 -4.16 -15.12 -4.75
C ILE A 93 -2.81 -14.51 -4.37
N ARG A 94 -2.03 -15.20 -3.52
CA ARG A 94 -0.64 -14.85 -3.23
C ARG A 94 0.23 -15.11 -4.44
N HIS A 95 1.29 -14.32 -4.59
CA HIS A 95 2.32 -14.65 -5.57
C HIS A 95 2.90 -16.04 -5.27
N PRO A 96 3.10 -16.92 -6.27
CA PRO A 96 3.59 -18.27 -6.02
C PRO A 96 4.98 -18.30 -5.37
N ASP A 97 5.83 -17.31 -5.65
CA ASP A 97 7.18 -17.20 -5.11
C ASP A 97 7.25 -16.44 -3.77
N TYR A 98 6.13 -16.18 -3.13
CA TYR A 98 6.13 -15.52 -1.82
C TYR A 98 6.82 -16.37 -0.76
N ASP A 99 7.93 -15.88 -0.20
CA ASP A 99 8.63 -16.47 0.94
C ASP A 99 8.34 -15.66 2.23
N SER A 100 7.57 -16.24 3.13
CA SER A 100 7.23 -15.62 4.42
C SER A 100 8.41 -15.41 5.37
N ARG A 101 9.53 -16.10 5.16
CA ARG A 101 10.73 -15.97 5.98
C ARG A 101 11.58 -14.76 5.59
N THR A 102 11.71 -14.52 4.30
CA THR A 102 12.48 -13.39 3.75
C THR A 102 11.60 -12.21 3.38
N GLN A 103 10.29 -12.42 3.29
CA GLN A 103 9.29 -11.49 2.75
C GLN A 103 9.56 -11.15 1.28
N ASP A 104 10.28 -12.00 0.55
CA ASP A 104 10.42 -11.82 -0.88
C ASP A 104 9.11 -12.09 -1.60
N SER A 105 8.86 -11.37 -2.70
CA SER A 105 7.61 -11.48 -3.47
C SER A 105 6.34 -11.27 -2.63
N ASP A 106 6.39 -10.37 -1.63
CA ASP A 106 5.30 -10.10 -0.72
C ASP A 106 4.18 -9.30 -1.40
N ILE A 107 3.45 -9.98 -2.26
CA ILE A 107 2.37 -9.42 -3.06
C ILE A 107 1.21 -10.40 -3.22
N MET A 108 -0.01 -9.88 -3.22
CA MET A 108 -1.24 -10.66 -3.28
C MET A 108 -2.31 -9.90 -4.05
N LEU A 109 -3.10 -10.61 -4.82
CA LEU A 109 -4.34 -10.13 -5.40
C LEU A 109 -5.53 -10.61 -4.58
N ILE A 110 -6.52 -9.75 -4.43
CA ILE A 110 -7.80 -10.04 -3.80
C ILE A 110 -8.89 -9.77 -4.81
N LYS A 111 -9.67 -10.79 -5.14
CA LYS A 111 -10.86 -10.62 -5.97
C LYS A 111 -12.04 -10.19 -5.10
N LEU A 112 -12.76 -9.17 -5.51
CA LEU A 112 -14.00 -8.74 -4.87
C LEU A 112 -15.16 -9.69 -5.22
N SER A 113 -16.11 -9.88 -4.31
CA SER A 113 -17.30 -10.73 -4.54
C SER A 113 -18.30 -10.12 -5.52
N ARG A 114 -18.19 -8.83 -5.78
CA ARG A 114 -18.92 -8.05 -6.77
C ARG A 114 -18.09 -6.84 -7.18
N PRO A 115 -18.26 -6.29 -8.39
CA PRO A 115 -17.59 -5.07 -8.80
C PRO A 115 -17.88 -3.90 -7.87
N ALA A 116 -16.85 -3.07 -7.63
CA ALA A 116 -16.99 -1.78 -6.95
C ALA A 116 -17.66 -0.78 -7.92
N ALA A 117 -18.54 0.07 -7.38
CA ALA A 117 -19.13 1.17 -8.13
C ALA A 117 -18.10 2.31 -8.27
N LEU A 118 -17.56 2.47 -9.47
CA LEU A 118 -16.56 3.50 -9.75
C LEU A 118 -17.19 4.89 -9.81
N ASN A 119 -16.62 5.84 -9.08
CA ASN A 119 -17.09 7.22 -8.97
C ASN A 119 -15.94 8.17 -8.61
N SER A 120 -16.21 9.38 -8.12
CA SER A 120 -15.18 10.32 -7.69
C SER A 120 -14.43 9.88 -6.42
N TYR A 121 -15.01 9.00 -5.61
CA TYR A 121 -14.49 8.53 -4.31
C TYR A 121 -13.81 7.16 -4.41
N VAL A 122 -14.17 6.37 -5.41
CA VAL A 122 -13.65 5.01 -5.63
C VAL A 122 -13.20 4.88 -7.08
N ARG A 123 -11.89 4.83 -7.29
CA ARG A 123 -11.26 4.70 -8.62
C ARG A 123 -10.05 3.80 -8.56
N PRO A 124 -9.82 2.96 -9.57
CA PRO A 124 -8.63 2.14 -9.62
C PRO A 124 -7.38 3.00 -9.89
N ALA A 125 -6.27 2.59 -9.28
CA ALA A 125 -4.95 3.10 -9.62
C ALA A 125 -4.43 2.44 -10.91
N VAL A 126 -3.52 3.12 -11.58
CA VAL A 126 -2.89 2.62 -12.81
C VAL A 126 -1.60 1.88 -12.47
N LEU A 127 -1.47 0.63 -12.90
CA LEU A 127 -0.24 -0.14 -12.72
C LEU A 127 0.96 0.55 -13.40
N PRO A 128 2.16 0.44 -12.81
CA PRO A 128 3.35 1.08 -13.36
C PRO A 128 3.70 0.51 -14.74
N SER A 129 4.06 1.36 -15.68
CA SER A 129 4.54 0.96 -17.02
C SER A 129 6.05 0.65 -17.04
N ARG A 130 6.78 1.11 -16.02
CA ARG A 130 8.21 0.85 -15.78
C ARG A 130 8.51 0.90 -14.30
N CYS A 131 9.65 0.36 -13.90
CA CYS A 131 10.12 0.49 -12.53
C CYS A 131 10.53 1.95 -12.24
N ALA A 132 10.10 2.44 -11.07
CA ALA A 132 10.54 3.73 -10.56
C ALA A 132 12.01 3.67 -10.13
N ARG A 133 12.72 4.81 -10.24
CA ARG A 133 14.09 4.99 -9.81
C ARG A 133 14.16 6.13 -8.78
N SER A 134 15.22 6.15 -7.98
CA SER A 134 15.44 7.22 -7.00
C SER A 134 15.41 8.63 -7.60
N GLN A 135 15.77 8.76 -8.89
CA GLN A 135 15.72 10.02 -9.63
C GLN A 135 14.30 10.45 -10.05
N ASP A 136 13.32 9.54 -9.99
CA ASP A 136 11.94 9.83 -10.39
C ASP A 136 11.13 10.60 -9.31
N GLY A 137 11.76 10.95 -8.19
CA GLY A 137 11.15 11.63 -7.05
C GLY A 137 10.69 10.68 -5.95
N GLY A 138 9.84 11.18 -5.06
CA GLY A 138 9.28 10.44 -3.95
C GLY A 138 8.04 9.62 -4.30
N ILE A 139 7.63 8.79 -3.37
CA ILE A 139 6.33 8.11 -3.40
C ILE A 139 5.37 8.78 -2.42
N PHE A 140 4.10 8.81 -2.82
CA PHE A 140 3.04 9.34 -2.00
C PHE A 140 2.41 8.23 -1.18
N VAL A 141 2.22 8.47 0.14
CA VAL A 141 1.80 7.48 1.12
C VAL A 141 0.48 7.84 1.77
N PRO A 142 -0.66 7.19 1.47
CA PRO A 142 -1.82 7.23 2.34
C PRO A 142 -1.76 6.14 3.40
N ALA A 143 -2.14 6.43 4.63
CA ALA A 143 -2.20 5.49 5.74
C ALA A 143 -3.29 5.85 6.75
N MET A 144 -3.94 4.83 7.33
CA MET A 144 -5.00 5.01 8.31
C MET A 144 -4.53 4.81 9.76
N ARG A 145 -3.25 5.08 10.10
CA ARG A 145 -2.76 4.85 11.47
C ARG A 145 -1.66 5.80 11.94
N ALA A 146 -1.77 6.29 13.17
CA ALA A 146 -0.74 7.02 13.92
C ALA A 146 -0.39 6.32 15.27
N VAL A 147 0.67 6.78 15.95
CA VAL A 147 1.43 6.13 17.01
C VAL A 147 0.75 5.94 18.33
N THR A 148 -0.06 6.86 18.76
CA THR A 148 -0.61 6.88 20.12
C THR A 148 -2.13 6.85 20.15
N ARG A 149 -2.74 7.10 19.01
CA ARG A 149 -4.17 6.96 18.72
C ARG A 149 -4.29 6.57 17.27
N TYR A 150 -5.30 5.78 16.91
CA TYR A 150 -5.70 5.66 15.51
C TYR A 150 -6.06 7.07 15.03
N PRO A 151 -5.47 7.62 13.96
CA PRO A 151 -6.07 8.79 13.35
C PRO A 151 -7.43 8.35 12.85
N ASP A 152 -8.41 9.14 13.14
CA ASP A 152 -9.77 8.93 12.67
C ASP A 152 -9.83 9.06 11.15
N THR A 153 -8.91 9.84 10.58
CA THR A 153 -8.84 10.17 9.14
C THR A 153 -7.59 9.59 8.44
N LEU A 154 -7.73 9.41 7.13
CA LEU A 154 -6.67 8.95 6.26
C LEU A 154 -5.46 9.91 6.27
N GLN A 155 -4.29 9.39 6.57
CA GLN A 155 -3.04 10.16 6.65
C GLN A 155 -2.21 9.96 5.38
N CYS A 156 -1.51 11.00 4.97
CA CYS A 156 -0.64 11.05 3.80
C CYS A 156 0.79 11.42 4.18
N LEU A 157 1.74 10.89 3.43
CA LEU A 157 3.14 11.26 3.54
C LEU A 157 3.83 11.11 2.18
N GLU A 158 4.71 12.00 1.84
CA GLU A 158 5.62 11.88 0.70
C GLU A 158 7.01 11.48 1.19
N VAL A 159 7.58 10.43 0.62
CA VAL A 159 8.91 9.94 0.96
C VAL A 159 9.73 9.66 -0.29
N PRO A 160 11.06 9.95 -0.28
CA PRO A 160 11.92 9.68 -1.41
C PRO A 160 12.12 8.17 -1.60
N LEU A 161 12.22 7.75 -2.87
CA LEU A 161 12.76 6.45 -3.21
C LEU A 161 14.29 6.49 -3.01
N LEU A 162 14.80 5.49 -2.33
CA LEU A 162 16.25 5.33 -2.15
C LEU A 162 16.86 4.57 -3.33
N SER A 163 18.15 4.78 -3.58
CA SER A 163 18.89 3.96 -4.54
C SER A 163 19.01 2.52 -4.03
N ASP A 164 19.18 1.57 -4.93
CA ASP A 164 19.37 0.16 -4.58
C ASP A 164 20.61 -0.01 -3.67
N ASP A 165 21.69 0.73 -3.92
CA ASP A 165 22.90 0.74 -3.06
C ASP A 165 22.59 1.26 -1.64
N THR A 166 21.83 2.34 -1.54
CA THR A 166 21.44 2.91 -0.24
C THR A 166 20.55 1.95 0.54
N CYS A 167 19.60 1.33 -0.15
CA CYS A 167 18.70 0.32 0.40
C CYS A 167 19.48 -0.90 0.90
N PHE A 168 20.41 -1.42 0.10
CA PHE A 168 21.27 -2.54 0.47
C PHE A 168 22.18 -2.24 1.67
N ASN A 169 22.74 -1.03 1.72
CA ASN A 169 23.58 -0.61 2.85
C ASN A 169 22.78 -0.46 4.15
N ALA A 170 21.51 -0.04 4.07
CA ALA A 170 20.63 0.05 5.24
C ALA A 170 20.24 -1.35 5.78
N TYR A 171 20.11 -2.34 4.88
CA TYR A 171 19.68 -3.70 5.22
C TYR A 171 20.56 -4.75 4.53
N PRO A 172 21.84 -4.93 4.96
CA PRO A 172 22.78 -5.84 4.31
C PRO A 172 22.25 -7.28 4.25
N PHE A 173 22.32 -7.89 3.08
CA PHE A 173 21.90 -9.28 2.82
C PHE A 173 20.40 -9.58 3.00
N GLN A 174 19.55 -8.56 3.17
CA GLN A 174 18.11 -8.75 3.36
C GLN A 174 17.29 -8.25 2.17
N ILE A 175 17.86 -7.38 1.33
CA ILE A 175 17.18 -6.80 0.17
C ILE A 175 17.36 -7.69 -1.05
N THR A 176 16.27 -7.96 -1.75
CA THR A 176 16.24 -8.68 -3.02
C THR A 176 15.94 -7.72 -4.18
N GLU A 177 16.08 -8.21 -5.42
CA GLU A 177 15.71 -7.45 -6.63
C GLU A 177 14.20 -7.12 -6.70
N ASN A 178 13.39 -7.81 -5.90
CA ASN A 178 11.95 -7.63 -5.78
C ASN A 178 11.55 -6.59 -4.73
N MET A 179 12.51 -5.95 -4.09
CA MET A 179 12.31 -4.97 -3.03
C MET A 179 12.82 -3.59 -3.44
N ILE A 180 12.22 -2.57 -2.83
CA ILE A 180 12.63 -1.16 -2.98
C ILE A 180 12.50 -0.46 -1.64
N CYS A 181 13.43 0.42 -1.31
CA CYS A 181 13.37 1.21 -0.09
C CYS A 181 12.81 2.61 -0.37
N ALA A 182 12.01 3.10 0.57
CA ALA A 182 11.60 4.50 0.57
C ALA A 182 11.56 5.05 2.00
N GLY A 183 12.02 6.29 2.18
CA GLY A 183 12.10 6.92 3.49
C GLY A 183 13.25 7.92 3.58
N TYR A 184 13.42 8.47 4.78
CA TYR A 184 14.51 9.39 5.11
C TYR A 184 15.50 8.67 6.04
N LEU A 185 16.79 8.73 5.73
CA LEU A 185 17.86 8.13 6.55
C LEU A 185 18.38 9.05 7.65
N GLU A 186 18.01 10.33 7.64
CA GLU A 186 18.57 11.36 8.54
C GLU A 186 17.67 11.70 9.73
N GLY A 187 16.75 10.85 10.12
CA GLY A 187 15.89 11.05 11.29
C GLY A 187 14.96 12.27 11.25
N GLY A 188 13.89 12.28 12.03
CA GLY A 188 12.99 13.44 12.20
C GLY A 188 11.85 13.58 11.19
N LYS A 189 11.86 12.83 10.08
CA LYS A 189 10.71 12.60 9.18
C LYS A 189 10.72 11.13 8.81
N ASP A 190 10.19 10.31 9.66
CA ASP A 190 10.14 8.89 9.40
C ASP A 190 8.70 8.43 9.21
N SER A 191 8.48 7.73 8.11
CA SER A 191 7.27 7.01 7.86
C SER A 191 7.50 5.56 8.25
N CYS A 192 7.10 5.20 9.42
CA CYS A 192 7.00 3.81 9.81
C CYS A 192 5.85 3.08 9.14
N GLN A 193 5.18 3.73 8.19
CA GLN A 193 4.12 3.14 7.39
C GLN A 193 4.16 3.73 6.00
N LEU A 194 4.53 2.92 5.06
CA LEU A 194 4.87 3.29 3.72
C LEU A 194 4.08 2.58 2.67
N GLN A 195 4.23 3.07 1.52
CA GLN A 195 3.56 2.68 0.29
C GLN A 195 4.48 2.05 -0.72
N GLY A 196 4.04 1.17 -1.20
CA GLY A 196 4.32 0.12 -2.04
C GLY A 196 3.44 -0.94 -1.47
N VAL A 197 3.46 -2.12 -1.93
CA VAL A 197 3.04 -3.20 -1.06
C VAL A 197 4.08 -3.20 0.05
N VAL A 198 3.78 -2.54 1.19
CA VAL A 198 4.70 -2.49 2.33
C VAL A 198 4.94 -3.90 2.78
N SER A 199 6.17 -4.32 2.77
CA SER A 199 6.53 -5.67 3.13
C SER A 199 7.06 -5.73 4.56
N TRP A 200 8.13 -4.99 4.87
CA TRP A 200 8.75 -4.99 6.20
C TRP A 200 9.62 -3.75 6.41
N GLY A 201 10.11 -3.54 7.64
CA GLY A 201 11.00 -2.43 8.00
C GLY A 201 11.32 -2.41 9.49
N ALA A 202 12.11 -1.43 9.95
CA ALA A 202 12.50 -1.30 11.35
C ALA A 202 11.29 -1.22 12.28
N ARG A 203 11.35 -1.95 13.40
CA ARG A 203 10.25 -2.06 14.38
C ARG A 203 10.01 -0.79 15.19
N LEU A 204 10.93 0.14 15.19
CA LEU A 204 10.88 1.38 15.96
C LEU A 204 11.12 2.55 15.02
N CYS A 205 10.13 3.40 14.89
CA CYS A 205 10.17 4.62 14.09
C CYS A 205 11.10 5.71 14.65
N THR A 206 11.98 5.35 15.55
CA THR A 206 13.01 6.22 16.16
C THR A 206 14.38 6.01 15.55
N GLU A 207 14.54 4.99 14.69
CA GLU A 207 15.81 4.66 14.05
C GLU A 207 15.82 5.13 12.59
N GLU A 208 16.97 5.53 12.11
CA GLU A 208 17.27 6.06 10.78
C GLU A 208 17.19 4.97 9.70
N GLN A 209 16.01 4.34 9.53
CA GLN A 209 15.84 3.23 8.60
C GLN A 209 14.62 3.41 7.72
N ALA A 210 14.80 3.28 6.42
CA ALA A 210 13.73 3.35 5.42
C ALA A 210 12.82 2.12 5.45
N GLY A 211 11.56 2.27 5.04
CA GLY A 211 10.66 1.14 4.84
C GLY A 211 11.01 0.33 3.58
N VAL A 212 10.86 -0.98 3.66
CA VAL A 212 11.06 -1.90 2.53
C VAL A 212 9.74 -2.29 1.91
N HIS A 213 9.65 -2.21 0.59
CA HIS A 213 8.44 -2.39 -0.21
C HIS A 213 8.66 -3.42 -1.30
N THR A 214 7.60 -4.11 -1.68
CA THR A 214 7.60 -4.94 -2.88
C THR A 214 7.63 -4.07 -4.13
N LYS A 215 8.54 -4.35 -5.05
CA LYS A 215 8.76 -3.62 -6.31
C LYS A 215 7.70 -4.01 -7.35
N VAL A 216 6.50 -3.41 -7.26
CA VAL A 216 5.30 -3.80 -8.03
C VAL A 216 5.55 -3.91 -9.54
N CYS A 217 6.45 -3.10 -10.11
CA CYS A 217 6.75 -3.17 -11.53
C CYS A 217 7.26 -4.54 -12.01
N ASN A 218 7.89 -5.33 -11.12
CA ASN A 218 8.34 -6.68 -11.42
C ASN A 218 7.16 -7.66 -11.61
N TYR A 219 5.99 -7.32 -11.06
CA TYR A 219 4.82 -8.20 -10.99
C TYR A 219 3.69 -7.84 -11.95
N VAL A 220 3.85 -6.79 -12.76
CA VAL A 220 2.77 -6.30 -13.65
C VAL A 220 2.27 -7.38 -14.60
N SER A 221 3.16 -8.22 -15.13
CA SER A 221 2.78 -9.34 -16.00
C SER A 221 1.97 -10.39 -15.24
N TRP A 222 2.41 -10.79 -14.03
CA TRP A 222 1.68 -11.72 -13.18
C TRP A 222 0.30 -11.17 -12.80
N ILE A 223 0.22 -9.91 -12.39
CA ILE A 223 -1.04 -9.23 -12.06
C ILE A 223 -2.02 -9.31 -13.22
N LYS A 224 -1.59 -8.89 -14.42
CA LYS A 224 -2.45 -8.89 -15.62
C LYS A 224 -2.91 -10.29 -16.01
N ASN A 225 -2.01 -11.26 -15.95
CA ASN A 225 -2.35 -12.66 -16.31
C ASN A 225 -3.34 -13.25 -15.30
N THR A 226 -3.14 -13.01 -14.01
CA THR A 226 -4.04 -13.49 -12.95
C THR A 226 -5.43 -12.86 -13.10
N MET A 227 -5.50 -11.54 -13.31
CA MET A 227 -6.79 -10.84 -13.52
C MET A 227 -7.53 -11.34 -14.77
N ALA A 228 -6.81 -11.75 -15.81
CA ALA A 228 -7.40 -12.25 -17.04
C ALA A 228 -7.91 -13.71 -16.94
N SER A 229 -7.44 -14.47 -15.96
CA SER A 229 -7.79 -15.88 -15.74
C SER A 229 -8.83 -16.10 -14.64
N GLY A 230 -9.09 -15.12 -13.83
CA GLY A 230 -10.08 -15.14 -12.75
C GLY A 230 -11.28 -14.27 -13.02
#